data_a87df43d4c6d8989f0ac64d3660d612e
#
_entry.id   a87df43d4c6d8989f0ac64d3660d612e
#
_cell.length_a   1.000
_cell.length_b   1.000
_cell.length_c   1.000
_cell.angle_alpha   90.00
_cell.angle_beta   90.00
_cell.angle_gamma   90.00
#
_symmetry.space_group_name_H-M   'P 1'
#
loop_
_entity.id
_entity.type
_entity.pdbx_description
1 polymer ?
#
loop_
_entity_poly.entity_id
_entity_poly.type
_entity_poly.pdbx_seq_one_letter_code
_entity_poly.pdbx_strand_id
1 'polypeptide(L)'
;MVDLAPVICVDGPSGSGKGTLAQAIARRLGWHILDSGSLYRIVGLQAHLLGISVEDDSALEQVVKSFEIRFATERSPILFVNGSDVTEAIRGEEATRFASLVAKREKVRAALVVRQKEFRKLPGLVADGRDMGTVVFPDAKLKIYLDASPEERARRRYVELKDKGPNVSLPDLFQSLKERDVRDKTRNFSPLKVAPDAYVLDSTGLSIDEVLEKALVAARGKGLLITN
;
A
#
# COMPACT_ATOMS: atom_id res chain seq x y z
N MET A 1 26.00 -14.93 -7.83
CA MET A 1 24.80 -14.07 -8.01
C MET A 1 24.40 -13.61 -6.61
N VAL A 2 24.26 -12.30 -6.39
CA VAL A 2 23.74 -11.81 -5.12
C VAL A 2 22.27 -12.22 -5.07
N ASP A 3 21.93 -13.09 -4.12
CA ASP A 3 20.55 -13.51 -3.92
C ASP A 3 19.73 -12.31 -3.45
N LEU A 4 18.88 -11.77 -4.30
CA LEU A 4 17.99 -10.67 -3.95
C LEU A 4 17.02 -11.15 -2.88
N ALA A 5 16.81 -10.35 -1.84
CA ALA A 5 15.82 -10.65 -0.80
C ALA A 5 14.46 -11.00 -1.42
N PRO A 6 13.77 -12.05 -0.96
CA PRO A 6 12.47 -12.43 -1.49
C PRO A 6 11.42 -11.34 -1.22
N VAL A 7 10.45 -11.23 -2.13
CA VAL A 7 9.35 -10.26 -2.01
C VAL A 7 8.01 -10.98 -2.10
N ILE A 8 7.07 -10.57 -1.24
CA ILE A 8 5.63 -10.86 -1.34
C ILE A 8 4.93 -9.55 -1.66
N CYS A 9 4.22 -9.48 -2.77
CA CYS A 9 3.38 -8.35 -3.13
C CYS A 9 1.93 -8.60 -2.72
N VAL A 10 1.28 -7.58 -2.15
CA VAL A 10 -0.15 -7.59 -1.83
C VAL A 10 -0.79 -6.39 -2.51
N ASP A 11 -1.34 -6.60 -3.69
CA ASP A 11 -2.03 -5.56 -4.46
C ASP A 11 -3.56 -5.71 -4.33
N GLY A 12 -4.29 -4.65 -4.60
CA GLY A 12 -5.75 -4.68 -4.57
C GLY A 12 -6.39 -3.32 -4.36
N PRO A 13 -7.74 -3.22 -4.46
CA PRO A 13 -8.46 -1.96 -4.33
C PRO A 13 -8.43 -1.40 -2.91
N SER A 14 -8.89 -0.16 -2.75
CA SER A 14 -8.97 0.48 -1.43
C SER A 14 -10.00 -0.23 -0.54
N GLY A 15 -9.68 -0.43 0.74
CA GLY A 15 -10.59 -1.09 1.70
C GLY A 15 -10.63 -2.62 1.62
N SER A 16 -9.84 -3.27 0.75
CA SER A 16 -9.78 -4.74 0.66
C SER A 16 -9.12 -5.43 1.86
N GLY A 17 -8.45 -4.68 2.75
CA GLY A 17 -7.74 -5.24 3.90
C GLY A 17 -6.27 -5.60 3.63
N LYS A 18 -5.73 -5.25 2.46
CA LYS A 18 -4.36 -5.61 2.06
C LYS A 18 -3.27 -5.12 3.02
N GLY A 19 -3.39 -3.89 3.58
CA GLY A 19 -2.43 -3.38 4.55
C GLY A 19 -2.40 -4.23 5.83
N THR A 20 -3.57 -4.65 6.33
CA THR A 20 -3.69 -5.55 7.47
C THR A 20 -3.08 -6.92 7.17
N LEU A 21 -3.38 -7.48 5.99
CA LEU A 21 -2.80 -8.75 5.53
C LEU A 21 -1.29 -8.65 5.39
N ALA A 22 -0.79 -7.61 4.74
CA ALA A 22 0.66 -7.41 4.53
C ALA A 22 1.41 -7.32 5.86
N GLN A 23 0.86 -6.57 6.83
CA GLN A 23 1.43 -6.48 8.18
C GLN A 23 1.41 -7.84 8.91
N ALA A 24 0.32 -8.60 8.79
CA ALA A 24 0.20 -9.91 9.42
C ALA A 24 1.22 -10.90 8.82
N ILE A 25 1.37 -10.92 7.49
CA ILE A 25 2.38 -11.73 6.80
C ILE A 25 3.79 -11.31 7.23
N ALA A 26 4.11 -10.01 7.20
CA ALA A 26 5.42 -9.49 7.55
C ALA A 26 5.80 -9.88 8.99
N ARG A 27 4.88 -9.75 9.94
CA ARG A 27 5.06 -10.20 11.33
C ARG A 27 5.32 -11.70 11.44
N ARG A 28 4.53 -12.50 10.71
CA ARG A 28 4.62 -13.98 10.76
C ARG A 28 5.96 -14.48 10.21
N LEU A 29 6.52 -13.77 9.22
CA LEU A 29 7.77 -14.12 8.56
C LEU A 29 9.00 -13.42 9.17
N GLY A 30 8.82 -12.43 10.04
CA GLY A 30 9.90 -11.56 10.50
C GLY A 30 10.51 -10.71 9.37
N TRP A 31 9.71 -10.37 8.35
CA TRP A 31 10.15 -9.62 7.18
C TRP A 31 9.87 -8.12 7.31
N HIS A 32 10.56 -7.33 6.49
CA HIS A 32 10.28 -5.91 6.33
C HIS A 32 8.93 -5.69 5.68
N ILE A 33 8.36 -4.49 5.91
CA ILE A 33 7.10 -4.08 5.30
C ILE A 33 7.29 -2.77 4.53
N LEU A 34 6.59 -2.67 3.39
CA LEU A 34 6.43 -1.45 2.61
C LEU A 34 4.94 -1.17 2.42
N ASP A 35 4.42 -0.11 3.05
CA ASP A 35 3.14 0.51 2.67
C ASP A 35 3.41 1.57 1.59
N SER A 36 3.23 1.19 0.33
CA SER A 36 3.47 2.12 -0.78
C SER A 36 2.51 3.31 -0.76
N GLY A 37 1.30 3.12 -0.27
CA GLY A 37 0.32 4.19 -0.13
C GLY A 37 0.78 5.29 0.83
N SER A 38 1.51 4.94 1.87
CA SER A 38 2.10 5.92 2.80
C SER A 38 3.12 6.82 2.12
N LEU A 39 3.90 6.31 1.15
CA LEU A 39 4.86 7.13 0.40
C LEU A 39 4.16 8.24 -0.40
N TYR A 40 3.07 7.91 -1.09
CA TYR A 40 2.28 8.92 -1.81
C TYR A 40 1.64 9.93 -0.87
N ARG A 41 1.22 9.51 0.34
CA ARG A 41 0.67 10.42 1.36
C ARG A 41 1.74 11.37 1.88
N ILE A 42 2.98 10.89 2.09
CA ILE A 42 4.11 11.74 2.48
C ILE A 42 4.37 12.80 1.40
N VAL A 43 4.50 12.38 0.14
CA VAL A 43 4.74 13.31 -0.98
C VAL A 43 3.62 14.35 -1.06
N GLY A 44 2.36 13.91 -1.00
CA GLY A 44 1.21 14.80 -1.06
C GLY A 44 1.17 15.78 0.10
N LEU A 45 1.40 15.31 1.34
CA LEU A 45 1.41 16.14 2.53
C LEU A 45 2.57 17.14 2.52
N GLN A 46 3.77 16.70 2.15
CA GLN A 46 4.94 17.58 2.05
C GLN A 46 4.75 18.65 0.96
N ALA A 47 4.22 18.27 -0.20
CA ALA A 47 3.90 19.22 -1.26
C ALA A 47 2.89 20.28 -0.78
N HIS A 48 1.85 19.86 -0.07
CA HIS A 48 0.86 20.77 0.51
C HIS A 48 1.49 21.74 1.52
N LEU A 49 2.27 21.22 2.47
CA LEU A 49 2.93 22.03 3.51
C LEU A 49 3.94 23.04 2.94
N LEU A 50 4.58 22.69 1.82
CA LEU A 50 5.54 23.56 1.13
C LEU A 50 4.89 24.50 0.09
N GLY A 51 3.56 24.45 -0.06
CA GLY A 51 2.84 25.23 -1.07
C GLY A 51 3.16 24.84 -2.52
N ILE A 52 3.65 23.63 -2.75
CA ILE A 52 4.00 23.12 -4.08
C ILE A 52 2.72 22.69 -4.79
N SER A 53 2.55 23.19 -6.03
CA SER A 53 1.44 22.77 -6.88
C SER A 53 1.55 21.28 -7.22
N VAL A 54 0.42 20.56 -7.17
CA VAL A 54 0.35 19.16 -7.64
C VAL A 54 0.57 19.02 -9.16
N GLU A 55 0.60 20.13 -9.89
CA GLU A 55 0.92 20.18 -11.33
C GLU A 55 2.41 20.38 -11.61
N ASP A 56 3.22 20.74 -10.61
CA ASP A 56 4.65 20.91 -10.74
C ASP A 56 5.40 19.59 -10.55
N ASP A 57 5.53 18.84 -11.64
CA ASP A 57 6.22 17.56 -11.65
C ASP A 57 7.67 17.62 -11.15
N SER A 58 8.36 18.71 -11.45
CA SER A 58 9.79 18.86 -11.10
C SER A 58 9.96 19.11 -9.61
N ALA A 59 9.14 19.99 -9.03
CA ALA A 59 9.16 20.23 -7.59
C ALA A 59 8.70 18.99 -6.82
N LEU A 60 7.66 18.28 -7.29
CA LEU A 60 7.21 17.02 -6.66
C LEU A 60 8.29 15.93 -6.72
N GLU A 61 9.04 15.82 -7.81
CA GLU A 61 10.16 14.87 -7.90
C GLU A 61 11.26 15.21 -6.90
N GLN A 62 11.56 16.49 -6.69
CA GLN A 62 12.51 16.92 -5.64
C GLN A 62 11.99 16.58 -4.25
N VAL A 63 10.70 16.76 -3.97
CA VAL A 63 10.08 16.30 -2.72
C VAL A 63 10.32 14.81 -2.51
N VAL A 64 10.11 13.95 -3.53
CA VAL A 64 10.38 12.51 -3.41
C VAL A 64 11.83 12.20 -3.04
N LYS A 65 12.78 12.99 -3.56
CA LYS A 65 14.21 12.78 -3.32
C LYS A 65 14.71 13.34 -1.98
N SER A 66 13.99 14.30 -1.38
CA SER A 66 14.47 15.10 -0.26
C SER A 66 14.28 14.48 1.12
N PHE A 67 13.48 13.42 1.27
CA PHE A 67 13.17 12.88 2.59
C PHE A 67 13.70 11.46 2.81
N GLU A 68 14.13 11.19 4.02
CA GLU A 68 14.43 9.86 4.50
C GLU A 68 13.18 9.24 5.12
N ILE A 69 12.90 7.96 4.79
CA ILE A 69 11.77 7.22 5.31
C ILE A 69 12.25 6.01 6.07
N ARG A 70 11.68 5.81 7.26
CA ARG A 70 11.88 4.59 8.04
C ARG A 70 10.54 4.09 8.57
N PHE A 71 10.23 2.84 8.27
CA PHE A 71 9.14 2.10 8.91
C PHE A 71 9.69 1.39 10.14
N ALA A 72 9.10 1.63 11.31
CA ALA A 72 9.38 0.85 12.51
C ALA A 72 8.21 -0.12 12.73
N THR A 73 8.53 -1.39 13.03
CA THR A 73 7.56 -2.50 12.99
C THR A 73 7.33 -3.15 14.35
N GLU A 74 7.43 -2.44 15.48
CA GLU A 74 7.26 -3.12 16.76
C GLU A 74 5.82 -3.63 16.96
N ARG A 75 4.85 -2.83 17.32
CA ARG A 75 3.44 -3.28 17.52
C ARG A 75 2.45 -2.64 16.55
N SER A 76 2.77 -1.46 16.08
CA SER A 76 2.05 -0.74 15.03
C SER A 76 3.08 -0.14 14.09
N PRO A 77 2.81 -0.09 12.77
CA PRO A 77 3.74 0.53 11.85
C PRO A 77 3.84 2.02 12.16
N ILE A 78 4.97 2.43 12.73
CA ILE A 78 5.32 3.83 12.95
C ILE A 78 6.13 4.27 11.75
N LEU A 79 5.77 5.41 11.19
CA LEU A 79 6.43 5.97 10.03
C LEU A 79 7.17 7.25 10.40
N PHE A 80 8.47 7.22 10.21
CA PHE A 80 9.32 8.40 10.40
C PHE A 80 9.70 8.99 9.05
N VAL A 81 9.63 10.32 8.97
CA VAL A 81 10.16 11.11 7.85
C VAL A 81 11.15 12.11 8.43
N ASN A 82 12.40 12.08 7.97
CA ASN A 82 13.47 12.91 8.49
C ASN A 82 13.59 12.88 10.03
N GLY A 83 13.39 11.70 10.62
CA GLY A 83 13.42 11.49 12.06
C GLY A 83 12.15 11.88 12.83
N SER A 84 11.17 12.53 12.21
CA SER A 84 9.90 12.90 12.82
C SER A 84 8.83 11.83 12.60
N ASP A 85 8.07 11.49 13.65
CA ASP A 85 6.90 10.60 13.53
C ASP A 85 5.77 11.32 12.78
N VAL A 86 5.39 10.79 11.63
CA VAL A 86 4.31 11.32 10.79
C VAL A 86 3.12 10.37 10.69
N THR A 87 3.09 9.33 11.51
CA THR A 87 2.12 8.22 11.43
C THR A 87 0.68 8.70 11.40
N GLU A 88 0.31 9.60 12.31
CA GLU A 88 -1.06 10.13 12.35
C GLU A 88 -1.30 11.18 11.26
N ALA A 89 -0.33 12.04 10.99
CA ALA A 89 -0.47 13.09 9.98
C ALA A 89 -0.81 12.55 8.59
N ILE A 90 -0.19 11.43 8.20
CA ILE A 90 -0.44 10.80 6.89
C ILE A 90 -1.76 10.01 6.81
N ARG A 91 -2.44 9.77 7.94
CA ARG A 91 -3.73 9.07 7.98
C ARG A 91 -4.92 9.99 7.75
N GLY A 92 -4.72 11.30 7.83
CA GLY A 92 -5.76 12.31 7.63
C GLY A 92 -6.36 12.29 6.23
N GLU A 93 -7.55 12.88 6.10
CA GLU A 93 -8.26 13.00 4.81
C GLU A 93 -7.47 13.83 3.81
N GLU A 94 -6.84 14.89 4.27
CA GLU A 94 -6.02 15.78 3.46
C GLU A 94 -4.84 15.04 2.82
N ALA A 95 -4.06 14.31 3.62
CA ALA A 95 -2.97 13.48 3.12
C ALA A 95 -3.47 12.44 2.10
N THR A 96 -4.65 11.85 2.35
CA THR A 96 -5.27 10.88 1.44
C THR A 96 -5.70 11.54 0.12
N ARG A 97 -6.25 12.74 0.17
CA ARG A 97 -6.66 13.53 -0.99
C ARG A 97 -5.44 13.89 -1.86
N PHE A 98 -4.42 14.48 -1.26
CA PHE A 98 -3.19 14.87 -1.96
C PHE A 98 -2.44 13.66 -2.51
N ALA A 99 -2.37 12.55 -1.77
CA ALA A 99 -1.81 11.29 -2.27
C ALA A 99 -2.47 10.86 -3.60
N SER A 100 -3.79 10.96 -3.69
CA SER A 100 -4.53 10.59 -4.90
C SER A 100 -4.23 11.53 -6.08
N LEU A 101 -3.91 12.78 -5.82
CA LEU A 101 -3.53 13.76 -6.85
C LEU A 101 -2.11 13.49 -7.36
N VAL A 102 -1.13 13.39 -6.46
CA VAL A 102 0.28 13.16 -6.85
C VAL A 102 0.49 11.75 -7.45
N ALA A 103 -0.35 10.77 -7.08
CA ALA A 103 -0.28 9.42 -7.65
C ALA A 103 -0.65 9.34 -9.14
N LYS A 104 -1.23 10.38 -9.72
CA LYS A 104 -1.48 10.50 -11.16
C LYS A 104 -0.25 10.97 -11.94
N ARG A 105 0.74 11.56 -11.26
CA ARG A 105 1.90 12.17 -11.88
C ARG A 105 2.95 11.11 -12.20
N GLU A 106 3.31 10.99 -13.49
CA GLU A 106 4.26 9.99 -13.96
C GLU A 106 5.63 10.11 -13.30
N LYS A 107 6.17 11.34 -13.24
CA LYS A 107 7.49 11.61 -12.65
C LYS A 107 7.54 11.24 -11.16
N VAL A 108 6.47 11.53 -10.40
CA VAL A 108 6.35 11.13 -8.99
C VAL A 108 6.38 9.61 -8.87
N ARG A 109 5.62 8.90 -9.74
CA ARG A 109 5.60 7.45 -9.73
C ARG A 109 6.96 6.85 -10.06
N ALA A 110 7.61 7.35 -11.11
CA ALA A 110 8.94 6.88 -11.52
C ALA A 110 9.96 7.07 -10.38
N ALA A 111 9.99 8.24 -9.75
CA ALA A 111 10.86 8.52 -8.62
C ALA A 111 10.54 7.62 -7.40
N LEU A 112 9.24 7.41 -7.09
CA LEU A 112 8.84 6.53 -5.99
C LEU A 112 9.15 5.05 -6.26
N VAL A 113 9.10 4.57 -7.50
CA VAL A 113 9.52 3.18 -7.82
C VAL A 113 10.97 2.93 -7.39
N VAL A 114 11.86 3.88 -7.63
CA VAL A 114 13.26 3.78 -7.19
C VAL A 114 13.32 3.67 -5.66
N ARG A 115 12.63 4.57 -4.95
CA ARG A 115 12.59 4.58 -3.48
C ARG A 115 11.97 3.31 -2.89
N GLN A 116 10.91 2.79 -3.50
CA GLN A 116 10.24 1.57 -3.08
C GLN A 116 11.18 0.34 -3.17
N LYS A 117 12.00 0.27 -4.21
CA LYS A 117 12.98 -0.82 -4.38
C LYS A 117 14.06 -0.84 -3.30
N GLU A 118 14.40 0.30 -2.70
CA GLU A 118 15.37 0.40 -1.60
C GLU A 118 14.92 -0.34 -0.32
N PHE A 119 13.61 -0.58 -0.16
CA PHE A 119 13.08 -1.35 0.97
C PHE A 119 13.31 -2.85 0.86
N ARG A 120 13.74 -3.36 -0.31
CA ARG A 120 14.02 -4.78 -0.51
C ARG A 120 15.33 -5.18 0.17
N LYS A 121 15.21 -5.70 1.39
CA LYS A 121 16.34 -6.10 2.24
C LYS A 121 16.06 -7.48 2.85
N LEU A 122 17.14 -8.23 3.16
CA LEU A 122 17.01 -9.47 3.91
C LEU A 122 16.40 -9.22 5.29
N PRO A 123 15.61 -10.16 5.83
CA PRO A 123 15.35 -11.52 5.31
C PRO A 123 14.28 -11.57 4.19
N GLY A 124 13.56 -10.49 3.93
CA GLY A 124 12.55 -10.38 2.89
C GLY A 124 11.69 -9.14 3.06
N LEU A 125 10.83 -8.88 2.07
CA LEU A 125 9.93 -7.73 2.03
C LEU A 125 8.48 -8.16 1.73
N VAL A 126 7.52 -7.63 2.48
CA VAL A 126 6.10 -7.64 2.11
C VAL A 126 5.72 -6.24 1.65
N ALA A 127 5.28 -6.10 0.41
CA ALA A 127 4.94 -4.81 -0.20
C ALA A 127 3.44 -4.70 -0.46
N ASP A 128 2.79 -3.71 0.16
CA ASP A 128 1.37 -3.38 -0.02
C ASP A 128 1.21 -2.23 -1.01
N GLY A 129 0.35 -2.43 -2.02
CA GLY A 129 0.11 -1.36 -2.99
C GLY A 129 -1.01 -1.57 -3.97
N ARG A 130 -0.75 -1.16 -5.23
CA ARG A 130 -1.64 -1.28 -6.39
C ARG A 130 -0.96 -1.89 -7.61
N ASP A 131 0.35 -1.80 -7.64
CA ASP A 131 1.22 -2.12 -8.76
C ASP A 131 2.54 -2.74 -8.29
N MET A 132 2.55 -3.26 -7.06
CA MET A 132 3.76 -3.88 -6.49
C MET A 132 4.20 -5.08 -7.31
N GLY A 133 3.29 -5.98 -7.64
CA GLY A 133 3.60 -7.20 -8.40
C GLY A 133 3.64 -7.01 -9.91
N THR A 134 3.14 -5.88 -10.44
CA THR A 134 3.14 -5.61 -11.89
C THR A 134 4.25 -4.67 -12.34
N VAL A 135 4.69 -3.73 -11.48
CA VAL A 135 5.63 -2.67 -11.84
C VAL A 135 6.84 -2.62 -10.91
N VAL A 136 6.63 -2.57 -9.60
CA VAL A 136 7.73 -2.31 -8.66
C VAL A 136 8.61 -3.55 -8.45
N PHE A 137 7.98 -4.70 -8.21
CA PHE A 137 8.62 -6.00 -7.99
C PHE A 137 8.03 -7.07 -8.90
N PRO A 138 8.20 -6.94 -10.23
CA PRO A 138 7.64 -7.92 -11.18
C PRO A 138 8.24 -9.34 -11.01
N ASP A 139 9.39 -9.43 -10.35
CA ASP A 139 10.09 -10.65 -9.99
C ASP A 139 9.72 -11.20 -8.59
N ALA A 140 8.71 -10.63 -7.92
CA ALA A 140 8.25 -11.10 -6.62
C ALA A 140 7.87 -12.58 -6.66
N LYS A 141 8.36 -13.37 -5.69
CA LYS A 141 8.10 -14.82 -5.62
C LYS A 141 6.62 -15.16 -5.37
N LEU A 142 5.91 -14.28 -4.65
CA LEU A 142 4.46 -14.39 -4.46
C LEU A 142 3.81 -13.04 -4.71
N LYS A 143 2.79 -13.05 -5.57
CA LYS A 143 1.94 -11.90 -5.82
C LYS A 143 0.52 -12.26 -5.41
N ILE A 144 -0.04 -11.52 -4.46
CA ILE A 144 -1.41 -11.67 -3.99
C ILE A 144 -2.21 -10.48 -4.51
N TYR A 145 -3.30 -10.75 -5.21
CA TYR A 145 -4.29 -9.73 -5.50
C TYR A 145 -5.46 -9.93 -4.53
N LEU A 146 -5.56 -9.06 -3.53
CA LEU A 146 -6.60 -9.12 -2.51
C LEU A 146 -7.79 -8.26 -2.92
N ASP A 147 -8.93 -8.91 -3.15
CA ASP A 147 -10.19 -8.23 -3.47
C ASP A 147 -11.22 -8.41 -2.34
N ALA A 148 -12.28 -7.63 -2.42
CA ALA A 148 -13.52 -7.78 -1.68
C ALA A 148 -14.62 -7.00 -2.39
N SER A 149 -15.89 -7.38 -2.17
CA SER A 149 -17.02 -6.65 -2.75
C SER A 149 -16.99 -5.16 -2.36
N PRO A 150 -17.46 -4.26 -3.22
CA PRO A 150 -17.49 -2.83 -2.91
C PRO A 150 -18.25 -2.52 -1.61
N GLU A 151 -19.33 -3.24 -1.34
CA GLU A 151 -20.16 -3.12 -0.14
C GLU A 151 -19.37 -3.50 1.11
N GLU A 152 -18.64 -4.62 1.07
CA GLU A 152 -17.82 -5.09 2.19
C GLU A 152 -16.69 -4.11 2.47
N ARG A 153 -16.05 -3.56 1.44
CA ARG A 153 -14.99 -2.55 1.59
C ARG A 153 -15.51 -1.25 2.20
N ALA A 154 -16.70 -0.80 1.79
CA ALA A 154 -17.35 0.36 2.38
C ALA A 154 -17.72 0.12 3.85
N ARG A 155 -18.24 -1.08 4.17
CA ARG A 155 -18.57 -1.48 5.54
C ARG A 155 -17.32 -1.49 6.43
N ARG A 156 -16.21 -2.10 5.96
CA ARG A 156 -14.92 -2.10 6.71
C ARG A 156 -14.44 -0.69 6.98
N ARG A 157 -14.49 0.17 5.96
CA ARG A 157 -14.06 1.56 6.11
C ARG A 157 -14.96 2.35 7.05
N TYR A 158 -16.26 2.11 7.02
CA TYR A 158 -17.21 2.69 7.96
C TYR A 158 -16.89 2.32 9.40
N VAL A 159 -16.65 1.03 9.68
CA VAL A 159 -16.27 0.56 11.03
C VAL A 159 -14.97 1.20 11.51
N GLU A 160 -13.98 1.35 10.62
CA GLU A 160 -12.70 2.00 10.95
C GLU A 160 -12.84 3.49 11.31
N LEU A 161 -13.81 4.18 10.71
CA LEU A 161 -13.95 5.63 10.83
C LEU A 161 -15.04 6.08 11.80
N LYS A 162 -16.05 5.25 12.10
CA LYS A 162 -17.21 5.62 12.94
C LYS A 162 -16.82 6.16 14.31
N ASP A 163 -15.72 5.67 14.87
CA ASP A 163 -15.23 6.08 16.19
C ASP A 163 -14.34 7.34 16.13
N LYS A 164 -14.03 7.83 14.90
CA LYS A 164 -13.15 8.98 14.66
C LYS A 164 -13.91 10.29 14.38
N GLY A 165 -15.24 10.23 14.22
CA GLY A 165 -16.06 11.43 14.03
C GLY A 165 -17.52 11.14 13.69
N PRO A 166 -18.44 12.07 14.03
CA PRO A 166 -19.90 11.84 13.93
C PRO A 166 -20.49 11.86 12.51
N ASN A 167 -19.73 12.24 11.48
CA ASN A 167 -20.26 12.55 10.15
C ASN A 167 -19.83 11.55 9.06
N VAL A 168 -19.61 10.28 9.40
CA VAL A 168 -19.24 9.27 8.41
C VAL A 168 -20.50 8.61 7.86
N SER A 169 -20.79 8.81 6.56
CA SER A 169 -21.91 8.20 5.85
C SER A 169 -21.44 6.98 5.05
N LEU A 170 -22.11 5.85 5.23
CA LEU A 170 -21.81 4.63 4.47
C LEU A 170 -22.03 4.81 2.94
N PRO A 171 -23.10 5.47 2.45
CA PRO A 171 -23.25 5.78 1.05
C PRO A 171 -22.11 6.63 0.47
N ASP A 172 -21.64 7.66 1.20
CA ASP A 172 -20.58 8.53 0.75
C ASP A 172 -19.24 7.77 0.68
N LEU A 173 -18.97 6.91 1.66
CA LEU A 173 -17.81 6.02 1.61
C LEU A 173 -17.85 5.07 0.43
N PHE A 174 -19.00 4.47 0.16
CA PHE A 174 -19.18 3.59 -0.99
C PHE A 174 -18.89 4.32 -2.31
N GLN A 175 -19.48 5.51 -2.49
CA GLN A 175 -19.25 6.32 -3.67
C GLN A 175 -17.79 6.74 -3.82
N SER A 176 -17.16 7.20 -2.73
CA SER A 176 -15.73 7.59 -2.71
C SER A 176 -14.81 6.43 -3.06
N LEU A 177 -15.08 5.23 -2.54
CA LEU A 177 -14.31 4.03 -2.87
C LEU A 177 -14.46 3.65 -4.34
N LYS A 178 -15.69 3.70 -4.88
CA LYS A 178 -15.98 3.43 -6.29
C LYS A 178 -15.23 4.37 -7.23
N GLU A 179 -15.25 5.67 -6.93
CA GLU A 179 -14.52 6.67 -7.70
C GLU A 179 -13.01 6.46 -7.65
N ARG A 180 -12.50 6.07 -6.47
CA ARG A 180 -11.09 5.75 -6.30
C ARG A 180 -10.69 4.51 -7.11
N ASP A 181 -11.52 3.47 -7.10
CA ASP A 181 -11.26 2.25 -7.88
C ASP A 181 -11.22 2.54 -9.38
N VAL A 182 -12.14 3.37 -9.87
CA VAL A 182 -12.11 3.82 -11.27
C VAL A 182 -10.80 4.54 -11.55
N ARG A 183 -10.40 5.49 -10.71
CA ARG A 183 -9.13 6.22 -10.88
C ARG A 183 -7.91 5.28 -10.86
N ASP A 184 -7.87 4.33 -9.92
CA ASP A 184 -6.75 3.38 -9.79
C ASP A 184 -6.67 2.44 -11.01
N LYS A 185 -7.80 2.04 -11.60
CA LYS A 185 -7.87 1.14 -12.76
C LYS A 185 -7.62 1.84 -14.10
N THR A 186 -8.02 3.11 -14.23
CA THR A 186 -8.00 3.84 -15.52
C THR A 186 -6.83 4.80 -15.69
N ARG A 187 -5.97 4.96 -14.68
CA ARG A 187 -4.78 5.81 -14.81
C ARG A 187 -3.83 5.30 -15.88
N ASN A 188 -3.21 6.21 -16.61
CA ASN A 188 -2.34 5.87 -17.74
C ASN A 188 -1.07 5.12 -17.29
N PHE A 189 -0.53 5.47 -16.09
CA PHE A 189 0.71 4.90 -15.58
C PHE A 189 0.44 3.97 -14.41
N SER A 190 0.97 2.75 -14.49
CA SER A 190 0.86 1.71 -13.46
C SER A 190 -0.58 1.52 -12.94
N PRO A 191 -1.58 1.25 -13.81
CA PRO A 191 -2.94 1.02 -13.38
C PRO A 191 -3.03 -0.19 -12.45
N LEU A 192 -4.04 -0.19 -11.56
CA LEU A 192 -4.35 -1.37 -10.77
C LEU A 192 -4.79 -2.50 -11.69
N LYS A 193 -3.95 -3.52 -11.81
CA LYS A 193 -4.20 -4.72 -12.61
C LYS A 193 -3.80 -5.96 -11.82
N VAL A 194 -4.50 -7.05 -12.08
CA VAL A 194 -4.10 -8.38 -11.58
C VAL A 194 -2.86 -8.83 -12.36
N ALA A 195 -1.77 -9.14 -11.68
CA ALA A 195 -0.60 -9.71 -12.33
C ALA A 195 -0.95 -11.11 -12.89
N PRO A 196 -0.41 -11.52 -14.05
CA PRO A 196 -0.76 -12.80 -14.68
C PRO A 196 -0.50 -14.03 -13.78
N ASP A 197 0.50 -13.94 -12.90
CA ASP A 197 0.92 -14.97 -11.95
C ASP A 197 0.43 -14.72 -10.52
N ALA A 198 -0.51 -13.80 -10.34
CA ALA A 198 -1.04 -13.47 -9.01
C ALA A 198 -2.01 -14.54 -8.48
N TYR A 199 -1.88 -14.84 -7.20
CA TYR A 199 -2.91 -15.53 -6.44
C TYR A 199 -4.03 -14.54 -6.10
N VAL A 200 -5.18 -14.71 -6.75
CA VAL A 200 -6.36 -13.87 -6.49
C VAL A 200 -7.08 -14.42 -5.26
N LEU A 201 -7.26 -13.56 -4.26
CA LEU A 201 -7.89 -13.89 -3.00
C LEU A 201 -9.05 -12.93 -2.74
N ASP A 202 -10.28 -13.45 -2.83
CA ASP A 202 -11.47 -12.73 -2.40
C ASP A 202 -11.61 -12.87 -0.87
N SER A 203 -11.64 -11.73 -0.19
CA SER A 203 -11.77 -11.62 1.26
C SER A 203 -13.19 -11.27 1.71
N THR A 204 -14.18 -11.26 0.80
CA THR A 204 -15.58 -10.97 1.13
C THR A 204 -16.10 -11.99 2.14
N GLY A 205 -16.59 -11.51 3.29
CA GLY A 205 -17.13 -12.34 4.36
C GLY A 205 -16.09 -13.15 5.15
N LEU A 206 -14.80 -13.05 4.82
CA LEU A 206 -13.75 -13.75 5.57
C LEU A 206 -13.20 -12.88 6.70
N SER A 207 -12.83 -13.53 7.79
CA SER A 207 -12.05 -12.95 8.88
C SER A 207 -10.60 -12.70 8.44
N ILE A 208 -9.89 -11.84 9.19
CA ILE A 208 -8.47 -11.55 8.95
C ILE A 208 -7.64 -12.83 9.05
N ASP A 209 -7.94 -13.71 10.00
CA ASP A 209 -7.19 -14.94 10.23
C ASP A 209 -7.39 -15.95 9.08
N GLU A 210 -8.61 -16.08 8.54
CA GLU A 210 -8.87 -16.93 7.37
C GLU A 210 -8.14 -16.42 6.13
N VAL A 211 -8.12 -15.11 5.90
CA VAL A 211 -7.39 -14.49 4.79
C VAL A 211 -5.88 -14.70 4.96
N LEU A 212 -5.36 -14.53 6.18
CA LEU A 212 -3.95 -14.75 6.49
C LEU A 212 -3.55 -16.22 6.24
N GLU A 213 -4.33 -17.19 6.73
CA GLU A 213 -4.01 -18.61 6.52
C GLU A 213 -3.97 -18.98 5.02
N LYS A 214 -4.92 -18.49 4.21
CA LYS A 214 -4.90 -18.69 2.75
C LYS A 214 -3.63 -18.10 2.12
N ALA A 215 -3.22 -16.90 2.55
CA ALA A 215 -2.00 -16.27 2.07
C ALA A 215 -0.74 -17.03 2.49
N LEU A 216 -0.69 -17.56 3.72
CA LEU A 216 0.43 -18.37 4.22
C LEU A 216 0.52 -19.72 3.51
N VAL A 217 -0.60 -20.36 3.18
CA VAL A 217 -0.63 -21.56 2.34
C VAL A 217 -0.01 -21.28 0.96
N ALA A 218 -0.39 -20.16 0.33
CA ALA A 218 0.21 -19.75 -0.93
C ALA A 218 1.72 -19.48 -0.80
N ALA A 219 2.16 -18.85 0.31
CA ALA A 219 3.56 -18.60 0.58
C ALA A 219 4.37 -19.90 0.79
N ARG A 220 3.80 -20.90 1.48
CA ARG A 220 4.41 -22.25 1.60
C ARG A 220 4.61 -22.87 0.24
N GLY A 221 3.60 -22.82 -0.64
CA GLY A 221 3.68 -23.35 -1.99
C GLY A 221 4.78 -22.71 -2.86
N LYS A 222 5.26 -21.52 -2.48
CA LYS A 222 6.38 -20.81 -3.11
C LYS A 222 7.71 -20.98 -2.37
N GLY A 223 7.76 -21.80 -1.32
CA GLY A 223 8.97 -22.03 -0.51
C GLY A 223 9.41 -20.82 0.30
N LEU A 224 8.48 -19.90 0.66
CA LEU A 224 8.78 -18.68 1.38
C LEU A 224 8.61 -18.81 2.91
N LEU A 225 8.03 -19.88 3.39
CA LEU A 225 7.94 -20.19 4.80
C LEU A 225 9.07 -21.11 5.20
N ILE A 226 9.84 -20.70 6.17
CA ILE A 226 10.71 -21.61 6.91
C ILE A 226 9.79 -22.41 7.83
N THR A 227 9.69 -23.69 7.59
CA THR A 227 9.11 -24.65 8.54
C THR A 227 10.00 -24.66 9.77
N ASN A 228 9.47 -24.25 10.91
CA ASN A 228 10.07 -24.61 12.17
C ASN A 228 9.78 -26.06 12.44
#